data_9f34bc88dfdb4f3f1e64e65bc20fc623
#
_entry.id   9f34bc88dfdb4f3f1e64e65bc20fc623
#
_cell.length_a   1.000
_cell.length_b   1.000
_cell.length_c   1.000
_cell.angle_alpha   90.00
_cell.angle_beta   90.00
_cell.angle_gamma   90.00
#
_symmetry.space_group_name_H-M   'P 1'
#
loop_
_entity.id
_entity.type
_entity.pdbx_description
1 polymer ?
#
loop_
_entity_poly.entity_id
_entity_poly.type
_entity_poly.pdbx_seq_one_letter_code
_entity_poly.pdbx_strand_id
1 'polypeptide(L)'
;MLERDKHHNARLVEFFLEKVYGTASPSVEDLIRDNVISGTHLSELAVSKACGIKMHHIGIGQDLVDKSDIKTCTVRSHMKDGKWEIHQTQIRDIGCKKGKLRVIVYNPFFDSWFYFIIPYEMHKEQRHIGLSFNCKTGKPSGKWSEFTVSSWEEFCRK
;
A
#
# COMPACT_ATOMS: atom_id res chain seq x y z
N MET A 1 -7.68 11.01 16.45
CA MET A 1 -7.75 10.75 15.00
C MET A 1 -8.78 11.68 14.39
N LEU A 2 -8.38 12.40 13.36
CA LEU A 2 -9.29 13.30 12.63
C LEU A 2 -10.36 12.48 11.89
N GLU A 3 -11.56 13.04 11.72
CA GLU A 3 -12.68 12.40 11.01
C GLU A 3 -12.28 11.94 9.61
N ARG A 4 -11.50 12.76 8.91
CA ARG A 4 -10.93 12.47 7.60
C ARG A 4 -10.07 11.21 7.60
N ASP A 5 -9.22 11.02 8.61
CA ASP A 5 -8.34 9.85 8.69
C ASP A 5 -9.14 8.56 8.94
N LYS A 6 -10.21 8.66 9.72
CA LYS A 6 -11.13 7.53 9.94
C LYS A 6 -11.77 7.07 8.63
N HIS A 7 -12.26 8.03 7.83
CA HIS A 7 -12.87 7.73 6.53
C HIS A 7 -11.87 7.05 5.58
N HIS A 8 -10.63 7.54 5.53
CA HIS A 8 -9.58 6.98 4.69
C HIS A 8 -9.21 5.56 5.12
N ASN A 9 -9.12 5.31 6.42
CA ASN A 9 -8.84 3.98 6.94
C ASN A 9 -9.97 3.00 6.63
N ALA A 10 -11.23 3.43 6.73
CA ALA A 10 -12.39 2.63 6.35
C ALA A 10 -12.34 2.24 4.87
N ARG A 11 -11.98 3.18 4.00
CA ARG A 11 -11.87 2.95 2.56
C ARG A 11 -10.77 1.93 2.23
N LEU A 12 -9.64 1.99 2.91
CA LEU A 12 -8.55 1.02 2.79
C LEU A 12 -9.00 -0.39 3.20
N VAL A 13 -9.69 -0.48 4.33
CA VAL A 13 -10.21 -1.77 4.84
C VAL A 13 -11.21 -2.37 3.86
N GLU A 14 -12.17 -1.59 3.36
CA GLU A 14 -13.13 -2.05 2.35
C GLU A 14 -12.43 -2.60 1.12
N PHE A 15 -11.44 -1.90 0.61
CA PHE A 15 -10.67 -2.33 -0.56
C PHE A 15 -10.05 -3.71 -0.36
N PHE A 16 -9.36 -3.91 0.75
CA PHE A 16 -8.71 -5.20 1.01
C PHE A 16 -9.70 -6.32 1.29
N LEU A 17 -10.81 -6.03 1.98
CA LEU A 17 -11.88 -7.01 2.20
C LEU A 17 -12.46 -7.50 0.86
N GLU A 18 -12.69 -6.58 -0.06
CA GLU A 18 -13.17 -6.93 -1.41
C GLU A 18 -12.15 -7.79 -2.17
N LYS A 19 -10.85 -7.48 -2.04
CA LYS A 19 -9.78 -8.26 -2.69
C LYS A 19 -9.65 -9.68 -2.13
N VAL A 20 -9.85 -9.85 -0.82
CA VAL A 20 -9.73 -11.17 -0.17
C VAL A 20 -11.02 -12.00 -0.31
N TYR A 21 -12.17 -11.38 -0.08
CA TYR A 21 -13.45 -12.10 0.08
C TYR A 21 -14.46 -11.84 -1.04
N GLY A 22 -14.17 -10.93 -1.96
CA GLY A 22 -15.11 -10.51 -2.99
C GLY A 22 -16.25 -9.61 -2.47
N THR A 23 -16.21 -9.22 -1.19
CA THR A 23 -17.21 -8.37 -0.55
C THR A 23 -16.58 -7.54 0.56
N ALA A 24 -17.09 -6.33 0.78
CA ALA A 24 -16.69 -5.47 1.90
C ALA A 24 -17.30 -5.93 3.25
N SER A 25 -18.19 -6.93 3.23
CA SER A 25 -18.89 -7.41 4.43
C SER A 25 -18.79 -8.94 4.56
N PRO A 26 -17.56 -9.49 4.74
CA PRO A 26 -17.37 -10.92 4.95
C PRO A 26 -18.00 -11.37 6.28
N SER A 27 -18.26 -12.67 6.41
CA SER A 27 -18.75 -13.22 7.67
C SER A 27 -17.68 -13.15 8.76
N VAL A 28 -18.12 -13.07 10.02
CA VAL A 28 -17.20 -13.11 11.17
C VAL A 28 -16.40 -14.43 11.17
N GLU A 29 -17.02 -15.53 10.74
CA GLU A 29 -16.38 -16.83 10.63
C GLU A 29 -15.21 -16.82 9.66
N ASP A 30 -15.34 -16.14 8.50
CA ASP A 30 -14.27 -15.98 7.54
C ASP A 30 -13.10 -15.21 8.14
N LEU A 31 -13.37 -14.13 8.85
CA LEU A 31 -12.33 -13.31 9.50
C LEU A 31 -11.59 -14.09 10.58
N ILE A 32 -12.29 -14.90 11.36
CA ILE A 32 -11.69 -15.76 12.39
C ILE A 32 -10.82 -16.84 11.74
N ARG A 33 -11.34 -17.52 10.72
CA ARG A 33 -10.61 -18.56 10.00
C ARG A 33 -9.28 -18.02 9.45
N ASP A 34 -9.28 -16.82 8.88
CA ASP A 34 -8.10 -16.21 8.28
C ASP A 34 -7.27 -15.40 9.29
N ASN A 35 -7.65 -15.42 10.55
CA ASN A 35 -6.97 -14.74 11.66
C ASN A 35 -6.72 -13.25 11.38
N VAL A 36 -7.74 -12.55 10.88
CA VAL A 36 -7.65 -11.12 10.58
C VAL A 36 -7.67 -10.31 11.87
N ILE A 37 -6.53 -9.71 12.21
CA ILE A 37 -6.35 -8.97 13.47
C ILE A 37 -6.36 -7.45 13.27
N SER A 38 -5.92 -7.00 12.08
CA SER A 38 -5.79 -5.57 11.79
C SER A 38 -5.85 -5.30 10.29
N GLY A 39 -5.99 -4.02 9.92
CA GLY A 39 -5.95 -3.60 8.52
C GLY A 39 -4.62 -3.89 7.85
N THR A 40 -3.51 -3.82 8.59
CA THR A 40 -2.17 -4.16 8.07
C THR A 40 -2.09 -5.64 7.73
N HIS A 41 -2.56 -6.51 8.63
CA HIS A 41 -2.63 -7.95 8.38
C HIS A 41 -3.50 -8.26 7.15
N LEU A 42 -4.60 -7.53 7.00
CA LEU A 42 -5.50 -7.69 5.88
C LEU A 42 -4.85 -7.34 4.54
N SER A 43 -4.02 -6.30 4.47
CA SER A 43 -3.28 -5.95 3.25
C SER A 43 -2.27 -7.03 2.87
N GLU A 44 -1.55 -7.56 3.84
CA GLU A 44 -0.62 -8.68 3.64
C GLU A 44 -1.34 -9.93 3.14
N LEU A 45 -2.48 -10.25 3.74
CA LEU A 45 -3.32 -11.38 3.34
C LEU A 45 -3.83 -11.21 1.89
N ALA A 46 -4.28 -10.01 1.53
CA ALA A 46 -4.78 -9.72 0.19
C ALA A 46 -3.69 -9.94 -0.88
N VAL A 47 -2.48 -9.42 -0.64
CA VAL A 47 -1.36 -9.59 -1.56
C VAL A 47 -0.89 -11.04 -1.60
N SER A 48 -0.80 -11.71 -0.44
CA SER A 48 -0.43 -13.12 -0.35
C SER A 48 -1.37 -14.00 -1.19
N LYS A 49 -2.67 -13.84 -1.03
CA LYS A 49 -3.66 -14.61 -1.80
C LYS A 49 -3.59 -14.30 -3.30
N ALA A 50 -3.52 -13.03 -3.65
CA ALA A 50 -3.54 -12.59 -5.05
C ALA A 50 -2.26 -12.99 -5.81
N CYS A 51 -1.11 -12.93 -5.14
CA CYS A 51 0.18 -13.27 -5.75
C CYS A 51 0.53 -14.76 -5.63
N GLY A 52 -0.19 -15.52 -4.81
CA GLY A 52 0.14 -16.92 -4.52
C GLY A 52 1.43 -17.09 -3.72
N ILE A 53 1.83 -16.08 -2.97
CA ILE A 53 3.06 -16.07 -2.15
C ILE A 53 2.69 -16.19 -0.69
N LYS A 54 3.28 -17.14 0.03
CA LYS A 54 3.00 -17.35 1.44
C LYS A 54 3.45 -16.18 2.32
N MET A 55 2.69 -15.89 3.35
CA MET A 55 3.06 -14.93 4.39
C MET A 55 4.09 -15.54 5.34
N HIS A 56 5.00 -14.70 5.86
CA HIS A 56 5.83 -15.07 6.99
C HIS A 56 5.01 -15.10 8.29
N HIS A 57 5.52 -15.80 9.29
CA HIS A 57 4.98 -15.70 10.65
C HIS A 57 5.16 -14.27 11.19
N ILE A 58 4.23 -13.86 12.05
CA ILE A 58 4.26 -12.56 12.73
C ILE A 58 5.60 -12.38 13.47
N GLY A 59 6.24 -11.22 13.28
CA GLY A 59 7.49 -10.87 13.97
C GLY A 59 8.79 -11.07 13.18
N ILE A 60 8.71 -11.64 11.97
CA ILE A 60 9.85 -11.72 11.05
C ILE A 60 9.83 -10.48 10.15
N GLY A 61 10.87 -9.69 10.11
CA GLY A 61 10.93 -8.37 9.48
C GLY A 61 10.57 -8.23 7.99
N GLN A 62 9.98 -9.27 7.38
CA GLN A 62 9.50 -9.30 6.00
C GLN A 62 8.11 -9.91 5.98
N ASP A 63 7.23 -9.40 5.11
CA ASP A 63 5.82 -9.80 5.10
C ASP A 63 5.58 -11.12 4.35
N LEU A 64 6.31 -11.36 3.26
CA LEU A 64 6.14 -12.55 2.43
C LEU A 64 7.43 -13.38 2.37
N VAL A 65 7.28 -14.68 2.09
CA VAL A 65 8.40 -15.63 2.03
C VAL A 65 9.39 -15.35 0.89
N ASP A 66 8.98 -14.57 -0.14
CA ASP A 66 9.87 -14.10 -1.20
C ASP A 66 10.72 -12.89 -0.80
N LYS A 67 10.68 -12.52 0.49
CA LYS A 67 11.33 -11.35 1.10
C LYS A 67 10.71 -10.01 0.75
N SER A 68 9.62 -9.98 -0.03
CA SER A 68 8.92 -8.72 -0.29
C SER A 68 8.24 -8.20 0.96
N ASP A 69 8.16 -6.89 1.05
CA ASP A 69 7.51 -6.17 2.14
C ASP A 69 6.34 -5.37 1.56
N ILE A 70 5.22 -5.39 2.26
CA ILE A 70 4.00 -4.73 1.80
C ILE A 70 3.81 -3.44 2.57
N LYS A 71 3.66 -2.34 1.85
CA LYS A 71 3.41 -1.01 2.42
C LYS A 71 2.11 -0.46 1.85
N THR A 72 1.30 0.10 2.73
CA THR A 72 0.06 0.77 2.37
C THR A 72 0.12 2.22 2.81
N CYS A 73 -0.15 3.14 1.88
CA CYS A 73 -0.01 4.57 2.11
C CYS A 73 -1.23 5.33 1.58
N THR A 74 -1.48 6.49 2.17
CA THR A 74 -2.51 7.43 1.73
C THR A 74 -1.86 8.76 1.37
N VAL A 75 -2.19 9.30 0.20
CA VAL A 75 -1.66 10.59 -0.26
C VAL A 75 -2.21 11.71 0.63
N ARG A 76 -1.31 12.60 1.04
CA ARG A 76 -1.63 13.79 1.81
C ARG A 76 -1.30 15.04 1.03
N SER A 77 -2.05 16.11 1.29
CA SER A 77 -1.80 17.42 0.70
C SER A 77 -1.03 18.30 1.68
N HIS A 78 -0.07 19.05 1.15
CA HIS A 78 0.74 20.01 1.91
C HIS A 78 0.70 21.38 1.24
N MET A 79 0.84 22.42 2.03
CA MET A 79 0.86 23.81 1.52
C MET A 79 2.22 24.15 0.89
N LYS A 80 2.16 24.85 -0.25
CA LYS A 80 3.29 25.50 -0.88
C LYS A 80 2.83 26.87 -1.34
N ASP A 81 3.54 27.93 -0.92
CA ASP A 81 3.23 29.31 -1.28
C ASP A 81 1.76 29.69 -1.03
N GLY A 82 1.20 29.23 0.11
CA GLY A 82 -0.17 29.51 0.50
C GLY A 82 -1.25 28.65 -0.18
N LYS A 83 -0.87 27.66 -1.00
CA LYS A 83 -1.78 26.77 -1.73
C LYS A 83 -1.53 25.30 -1.37
N TRP A 84 -2.58 24.47 -1.39
CA TRP A 84 -2.51 23.04 -1.18
C TRP A 84 -2.10 22.33 -2.50
N GLU A 85 -0.85 22.48 -2.89
CA GLU A 85 -0.35 22.03 -4.20
C GLU A 85 0.64 20.86 -4.13
N ILE A 86 1.12 20.50 -2.94
CA ILE A 86 2.02 19.36 -2.79
C ILE A 86 1.21 18.15 -2.33
N HIS A 87 1.07 17.18 -3.22
CA HIS A 87 0.44 15.89 -2.93
C HIS A 87 1.52 14.82 -2.85
N GLN A 88 1.66 14.20 -1.70
CA GLN A 88 2.69 13.18 -1.47
C GLN A 88 2.32 12.21 -0.37
N THR A 89 3.01 11.07 -0.36
CA THR A 89 3.02 10.13 0.76
C THR A 89 4.43 9.63 0.99
N GLN A 90 4.69 9.03 2.14
CA GLN A 90 6.02 8.51 2.49
C GLN A 90 5.94 7.05 2.89
N ILE A 91 6.90 6.29 2.39
CA ILE A 91 7.17 4.93 2.84
C ILE A 91 8.32 5.04 3.85
N ARG A 92 8.08 4.59 5.07
CA ARG A 92 9.04 4.70 6.18
C ARG A 92 9.57 3.33 6.59
N ASP A 93 10.69 3.34 7.32
CA ASP A 93 11.27 2.17 7.98
C ASP A 93 11.61 1.03 7.02
N ILE A 94 12.19 1.36 5.88
CA ILE A 94 12.58 0.39 4.85
C ILE A 94 14.04 -0.04 4.92
N GLY A 95 14.84 0.56 5.80
CA GLY A 95 16.30 0.36 5.85
C GLY A 95 16.77 -1.06 6.13
N CYS A 96 15.92 -1.91 6.72
CA CYS A 96 16.23 -3.31 7.03
C CYS A 96 15.62 -4.32 6.07
N LYS A 97 14.87 -3.85 5.06
CA LYS A 97 14.19 -4.75 4.12
C LYS A 97 15.17 -5.25 3.06
N LYS A 98 15.10 -6.54 2.73
CA LYS A 98 16.04 -7.22 1.81
C LYS A 98 15.40 -7.68 0.51
N GLY A 99 14.14 -7.44 0.31
CA GLY A 99 13.43 -7.78 -0.90
C GLY A 99 12.78 -6.56 -1.55
N LYS A 100 11.99 -6.79 -2.58
CA LYS A 100 11.24 -5.71 -3.22
C LYS A 100 10.16 -5.17 -2.27
N LEU A 101 9.83 -3.90 -2.47
CA LEU A 101 8.70 -3.27 -1.80
C LEU A 101 7.48 -3.35 -2.70
N ARG A 102 6.39 -3.88 -2.17
CA ARG A 102 5.07 -3.89 -2.82
C ARG A 102 4.24 -2.80 -2.15
N VAL A 103 3.99 -1.72 -2.87
CA VAL A 103 3.36 -0.53 -2.28
C VAL A 103 1.98 -0.32 -2.89
N ILE A 104 1.00 -0.15 -2.03
CA ILE A 104 -0.38 0.15 -2.40
C ILE A 104 -0.68 1.56 -1.88
N VAL A 105 -1.05 2.47 -2.77
CA VAL A 105 -1.32 3.86 -2.43
C VAL A 105 -2.76 4.21 -2.77
N TYR A 106 -3.47 4.76 -1.79
CA TYR A 106 -4.77 5.38 -2.00
C TYR A 106 -4.62 6.90 -2.10
N ASN A 107 -5.13 7.46 -3.18
CA ASN A 107 -5.20 8.91 -3.37
C ASN A 107 -6.64 9.38 -3.12
N PRO A 108 -6.95 9.92 -1.93
CA PRO A 108 -8.32 10.30 -1.57
C PRO A 108 -8.83 11.52 -2.33
N PHE A 109 -7.94 12.34 -2.90
CA PHE A 109 -8.33 13.52 -3.66
C PHE A 109 -8.95 13.19 -5.01
N PHE A 110 -8.67 11.98 -5.53
CA PHE A 110 -9.17 11.50 -6.81
C PHE A 110 -9.88 10.14 -6.70
N ASP A 111 -10.05 9.62 -5.48
CA ASP A 111 -10.57 8.27 -5.19
C ASP A 111 -9.93 7.22 -6.10
N SER A 112 -8.61 7.24 -6.15
CA SER A 112 -7.82 6.41 -7.06
C SER A 112 -6.79 5.59 -6.31
N TRP A 113 -6.44 4.42 -6.87
CA TRP A 113 -5.48 3.47 -6.32
C TRP A 113 -4.30 3.35 -7.25
N PHE A 114 -3.10 3.30 -6.66
CA PHE A 114 -1.85 3.13 -7.40
C PHE A 114 -1.01 2.03 -6.75
N TYR A 115 -0.28 1.30 -7.58
CA TYR A 115 0.52 0.16 -7.17
C TYR A 115 1.95 0.36 -7.64
N PHE A 116 2.91 0.09 -6.76
CA PHE A 116 4.34 0.22 -7.06
C PHE A 116 5.03 -1.07 -6.69
N ILE A 117 5.97 -1.48 -7.52
CA ILE A 117 6.91 -2.54 -7.18
C ILE A 117 8.31 -1.97 -7.29
N ILE A 118 8.96 -1.75 -6.15
CA ILE A 118 10.27 -1.12 -6.07
C ILE A 118 11.31 -2.21 -5.77
N PRO A 119 12.23 -2.50 -6.72
CA PRO A 119 13.25 -3.52 -6.52
C PRO A 119 14.20 -3.17 -5.38
N TYR A 120 14.75 -4.19 -4.72
CA TYR A 120 15.71 -4.01 -3.64
C TYR A 120 16.89 -3.11 -4.04
N GLU A 121 17.43 -3.30 -5.25
CA GLU A 121 18.56 -2.52 -5.73
C GLU A 121 18.29 -1.01 -5.78
N MET A 122 17.04 -0.63 -5.95
CA MET A 122 16.64 0.77 -6.01
C MET A 122 16.37 1.40 -4.65
N HIS A 123 16.05 0.60 -3.63
CA HIS A 123 15.71 1.14 -2.30
C HIS A 123 16.71 0.77 -1.20
N LYS A 124 17.69 -0.08 -1.47
CA LYS A 124 18.60 -0.64 -0.44
C LYS A 124 19.34 0.40 0.42
N GLU A 125 19.58 1.59 -0.12
CA GLU A 125 20.26 2.68 0.59
C GLU A 125 19.29 3.75 1.12
N GLN A 126 17.97 3.53 0.96
CA GLN A 126 16.96 4.47 1.39
C GLN A 126 16.41 4.07 2.76
N ARG A 127 16.27 5.03 3.65
CA ARG A 127 15.53 4.83 4.92
C ARG A 127 14.04 5.13 4.72
N HIS A 128 13.75 6.11 3.88
CA HIS A 128 12.41 6.56 3.54
C HIS A 128 12.34 6.86 2.05
N ILE A 129 11.16 6.65 1.47
CA ILE A 129 10.88 6.99 0.08
C ILE A 129 9.67 7.91 0.06
N GLY A 130 9.82 9.08 -0.56
CA GLY A 130 8.72 10.01 -0.80
C GLY A 130 8.12 9.75 -2.19
N LEU A 131 6.83 9.43 -2.23
CA LEU A 131 6.08 9.28 -3.48
C LEU A 131 5.29 10.56 -3.74
N SER A 132 5.53 11.18 -4.89
CA SER A 132 4.87 12.41 -5.30
C SER A 132 3.74 12.16 -6.28
N PHE A 133 2.73 13.01 -6.25
CA PHE A 133 1.56 12.93 -7.12
C PHE A 133 1.23 14.30 -7.68
N ASN A 134 0.82 14.33 -8.93
CA ASN A 134 0.38 15.58 -9.56
C ASN A 134 -0.95 16.01 -8.95
N CYS A 135 -1.01 17.22 -8.40
CA CYS A 135 -2.20 17.72 -7.71
C CYS A 135 -3.38 18.01 -8.65
N LYS A 136 -3.14 18.10 -9.96
CA LYS A 136 -4.18 18.35 -10.96
C LYS A 136 -4.72 17.07 -11.59
N THR A 137 -3.86 16.07 -11.79
CA THR A 137 -4.24 14.79 -12.43
C THR A 137 -4.41 13.64 -11.45
N GLY A 138 -3.84 13.75 -10.24
CA GLY A 138 -3.83 12.70 -9.24
C GLY A 138 -2.87 11.55 -9.53
N LYS A 139 -2.13 11.61 -10.62
CA LYS A 139 -1.23 10.53 -11.05
C LYS A 139 0.14 10.62 -10.40
N PRO A 140 0.83 9.49 -10.22
CA PRO A 140 2.21 9.48 -9.72
C PRO A 140 3.14 10.34 -10.57
N SER A 141 4.08 11.03 -9.91
CA SER A 141 5.10 11.86 -10.53
C SER A 141 6.43 11.67 -9.81
N GLY A 142 7.53 12.27 -10.36
CA GLY A 142 8.85 12.17 -9.77
C GLY A 142 9.57 10.86 -10.13
N LYS A 143 10.75 10.68 -9.53
CA LYS A 143 11.66 9.58 -9.91
C LYS A 143 11.11 8.17 -9.63
N TRP A 144 10.24 8.03 -8.64
CA TRP A 144 9.68 6.73 -8.27
C TRP A 144 8.48 6.33 -9.13
N SER A 145 7.96 7.24 -9.95
CA SER A 145 6.79 6.96 -10.80
C SER A 145 7.05 5.87 -11.84
N GLU A 146 8.30 5.64 -12.23
CA GLU A 146 8.67 4.57 -13.16
C GLU A 146 8.37 3.16 -12.62
N PHE A 147 8.24 3.01 -11.30
CA PHE A 147 7.93 1.73 -10.66
C PHE A 147 6.43 1.49 -10.51
N THR A 148 5.60 2.36 -11.04
CA THR A 148 4.15 2.21 -11.04
C THR A 148 3.73 1.05 -11.93
N VAL A 149 2.82 0.23 -11.41
CA VAL A 149 2.23 -0.91 -12.13
C VAL A 149 0.81 -0.51 -12.54
N SER A 150 0.37 -0.90 -13.72
CA SER A 150 -0.85 -0.38 -14.35
C SER A 150 -2.16 -0.83 -13.68
N SER A 151 -2.16 -1.97 -12.98
CA SER A 151 -3.39 -2.53 -12.39
C SER A 151 -3.07 -3.45 -11.21
N TRP A 152 -4.09 -3.74 -10.41
CA TRP A 152 -4.00 -4.75 -9.35
C TRP A 152 -3.59 -6.12 -9.90
N GLU A 153 -4.14 -6.51 -11.04
CA GLU A 153 -3.86 -7.79 -11.69
C GLU A 153 -2.37 -7.90 -12.09
N GLU A 154 -1.82 -6.84 -12.67
CA GLU A 154 -0.40 -6.80 -13.00
C GLU A 154 0.49 -6.78 -11.76
N PHE A 155 0.09 -6.03 -10.73
CA PHE A 155 0.76 -6.00 -9.43
C PHE A 155 0.85 -7.41 -8.81
N CYS A 156 -0.19 -8.20 -8.94
CA CYS A 156 -0.24 -9.56 -8.41
C CYS A 156 0.62 -10.54 -9.22
N ARG A 157 0.90 -10.25 -10.50
CA ARG A 157 1.75 -11.11 -11.34
C ARG A 157 3.24 -10.83 -11.21
N LYS A 158 3.60 -9.69 -10.69
CA LYS A 158 4.99 -9.29 -10.48
C LYS A 158 5.44 -9.53 -9.05
#